data_3b62493ec8f0960aa8e41cc2750c7997
#
_entry.id   3b62493ec8f0960aa8e41cc2750c7997
#
_cell.length_a   1.000
_cell.length_b   1.000
_cell.length_c   1.000
_cell.angle_alpha   90.00
_cell.angle_beta   90.00
_cell.angle_gamma   90.00
#
_symmetry.space_group_name_H-M   'P 1'
#
loop_
_entity.id
_entity.type
_entity.pdbx_description
1 polymer ?
#
loop_
_entity_poly.entity_id
_entity_poly.type
_entity_poly.pdbx_seq_one_letter_code
_entity_poly.pdbx_strand_id
1 'polypeptide(L)'
;MRHTFETMGTVVSLEGVDDRTVGKVKSIFAAADSRFSLYRPESELARIASGEIAMMNSSVELRTAYADALAWSSLTSGAFSPNRPDGVVDLNGIVKAQAMQAAGALIDAEGWREWSLNVGGDILIAGSTVQTTGIVDPFDRAKLLCAIELRPPRVAVATSGSAERGDHIWLGGSTEPADYVQVTVVAGDIVTADVLATAIVAGGRSGLDEITERWDVDVLAVDRTGGMVATPGIRESLAA
;
A
#
# COMPACT_ATOMS: atom_id res chain seq x y z
N MET A 1 7.24 23.16 2.12
CA MET A 1 7.09 23.26 0.66
C MET A 1 6.49 21.94 0.20
N ARG A 2 5.57 21.93 -0.77
CA ARG A 2 4.93 20.72 -1.31
C ARG A 2 5.45 20.48 -2.72
N HIS A 3 5.91 19.24 -2.96
CA HIS A 3 6.38 18.78 -4.27
C HIS A 3 5.45 17.70 -4.79
N THR A 4 5.19 17.69 -6.11
CA THR A 4 4.37 16.66 -6.75
C THR A 4 5.08 16.12 -7.98
N PHE A 5 4.91 14.82 -8.24
CA PHE A 5 5.39 14.16 -9.45
C PHE A 5 4.61 12.85 -9.70
N GLU A 6 4.71 12.31 -10.90
CA GLU A 6 4.08 11.05 -11.29
C GLU A 6 5.11 9.92 -11.32
N THR A 7 4.70 8.74 -10.84
CA THR A 7 5.48 7.51 -10.89
C THR A 7 4.59 6.30 -10.63
N MET A 8 4.96 5.11 -11.08
CA MET A 8 4.23 3.86 -10.84
C MET A 8 2.72 3.96 -11.13
N GLY A 9 2.33 4.76 -12.14
CA GLY A 9 0.95 4.97 -12.54
C GLY A 9 0.12 5.81 -11.57
N THR A 10 0.75 6.56 -10.66
CA THR A 10 0.06 7.39 -9.68
C THR A 10 0.78 8.71 -9.43
N VAL A 11 0.14 9.60 -8.65
CA VAL A 11 0.70 10.89 -8.23
C VAL A 11 1.32 10.76 -6.85
N VAL A 12 2.53 11.27 -6.71
CA VAL A 12 3.23 11.43 -5.43
C VAL A 12 3.16 12.88 -4.98
N SER A 13 2.87 13.08 -3.71
CA SER A 13 2.98 14.37 -3.02
C SER A 13 3.92 14.22 -1.82
N LEU A 14 4.96 15.04 -1.76
CA LEU A 14 5.97 15.04 -0.70
C LEU A 14 6.11 16.43 -0.10
N GLU A 15 6.03 16.52 1.23
CA GLU A 15 6.14 17.77 1.98
C GLU A 15 7.24 17.66 3.06
N GLY A 16 7.81 18.82 3.45
CA GLY A 16 8.76 18.88 4.56
C GLY A 16 10.23 18.70 4.16
N VAL A 17 10.55 18.59 2.87
CA VAL A 17 11.92 18.37 2.37
C VAL A 17 12.31 19.37 1.28
N ASP A 18 13.58 19.39 0.91
CA ASP A 18 14.13 20.23 -0.17
C ASP A 18 14.10 19.54 -1.55
N ASP A 19 14.36 20.32 -2.61
CA ASP A 19 14.39 19.83 -4.00
C ASP A 19 15.43 18.72 -4.23
N ARG A 20 16.57 18.76 -3.53
CA ARG A 20 17.64 17.75 -3.63
C ARG A 20 17.14 16.40 -3.11
N THR A 21 16.50 16.40 -1.95
CA THR A 21 15.93 15.21 -1.34
C THR A 21 14.79 14.66 -2.21
N VAL A 22 13.93 15.53 -2.76
CA VAL A 22 12.91 15.13 -3.74
C VAL A 22 13.52 14.42 -4.95
N GLY A 23 14.65 14.91 -5.49
CA GLY A 23 15.36 14.26 -6.59
C GLY A 23 15.79 12.81 -6.24
N LYS A 24 16.27 12.59 -5.02
CA LYS A 24 16.66 11.25 -4.54
C LYS A 24 15.44 10.33 -4.37
N VAL A 25 14.35 10.85 -3.80
CA VAL A 25 13.09 10.11 -3.66
C VAL A 25 12.53 9.70 -5.02
N LYS A 26 12.53 10.61 -6.02
CA LYS A 26 12.14 10.27 -7.40
C LYS A 26 12.96 9.12 -7.97
N SER A 27 14.27 9.07 -7.69
CA SER A 27 15.14 8.00 -8.16
C SER A 27 14.78 6.64 -7.55
N ILE A 28 14.35 6.59 -6.27
CA ILE A 28 13.86 5.36 -5.63
C ILE A 28 12.63 4.83 -6.37
N PHE A 29 11.63 5.68 -6.57
CA PHE A 29 10.40 5.27 -7.28
C PHE A 29 10.67 4.89 -8.73
N ALA A 30 11.53 5.62 -9.44
CA ALA A 30 11.90 5.29 -10.81
C ALA A 30 12.61 3.94 -10.91
N ALA A 31 13.50 3.61 -9.97
CA ALA A 31 14.14 2.31 -9.89
C ALA A 31 13.15 1.18 -9.61
N ALA A 32 12.18 1.40 -8.72
CA ALA A 32 11.11 0.44 -8.46
C ALA A 32 10.22 0.23 -9.70
N ASP A 33 9.78 1.30 -10.35
CA ASP A 33 8.94 1.24 -11.55
C ASP A 33 9.65 0.51 -12.71
N SER A 34 10.93 0.83 -12.94
CA SER A 34 11.71 0.18 -14.00
C SER A 34 11.97 -1.30 -13.77
N ARG A 35 11.96 -1.77 -12.52
CA ARG A 35 12.23 -3.17 -12.17
C ARG A 35 10.95 -4.00 -12.05
N PHE A 36 9.91 -3.46 -11.41
CA PHE A 36 8.76 -4.23 -10.95
C PHE A 36 7.47 -4.02 -11.78
N SER A 37 7.45 -3.12 -12.76
CA SER A 37 6.26 -2.86 -13.55
C SER A 37 5.94 -4.04 -14.48
N LEU A 38 4.73 -4.57 -14.43
CA LEU A 38 4.23 -5.54 -15.43
C LEU A 38 3.78 -4.85 -16.73
N TYR A 39 3.67 -3.52 -16.75
CA TYR A 39 3.21 -2.72 -17.89
C TYR A 39 4.37 -2.19 -18.76
N ARG A 40 5.60 -2.32 -18.29
CA ARG A 40 6.81 -1.92 -19.01
C ARG A 40 7.51 -3.17 -19.52
N PRO A 41 7.47 -3.47 -20.84
CA PRO A 41 8.05 -4.70 -21.40
C PRO A 41 9.53 -4.89 -21.07
N GLU A 42 10.26 -3.78 -20.91
CA GLU A 42 11.68 -3.77 -20.58
C GLU A 42 11.99 -4.01 -19.10
N SER A 43 10.96 -3.97 -18.23
CA SER A 43 11.16 -4.23 -16.80
C SER A 43 11.58 -5.67 -16.54
N GLU A 44 12.31 -5.87 -15.45
CA GLU A 44 12.77 -7.21 -15.09
C GLU A 44 11.58 -8.16 -14.78
N LEU A 45 10.54 -7.67 -14.09
CA LEU A 45 9.38 -8.48 -13.77
C LEU A 45 8.55 -8.84 -15.01
N ALA A 46 8.39 -7.92 -15.98
CA ALA A 46 7.70 -8.21 -17.24
C ALA A 46 8.45 -9.25 -18.08
N ARG A 47 9.78 -9.21 -18.09
CA ARG A 47 10.63 -10.19 -18.77
C ARG A 47 10.57 -11.57 -18.10
N ILE A 48 10.35 -11.64 -16.78
CA ILE A 48 10.07 -12.90 -16.09
C ILE A 48 8.67 -13.40 -16.49
N ALA A 49 7.67 -12.54 -16.47
CA ALA A 49 6.29 -12.88 -16.83
C ALA A 49 6.18 -13.39 -18.28
N SER A 50 6.98 -12.86 -19.21
CA SER A 50 7.05 -13.34 -20.59
C SER A 50 7.91 -14.61 -20.79
N GLY A 51 8.60 -15.07 -19.74
CA GLY A 51 9.49 -16.23 -19.81
C GLY A 51 10.87 -15.93 -20.44
N GLU A 52 11.20 -14.67 -20.72
CA GLU A 52 12.50 -14.27 -21.29
C GLU A 52 13.63 -14.53 -20.30
N ILE A 53 13.41 -14.29 -19.01
CA ILE A 53 14.34 -14.62 -17.94
C ILE A 53 13.67 -15.46 -16.85
N ALA A 54 14.41 -16.39 -16.27
CA ALA A 54 13.91 -17.14 -15.13
C ALA A 54 14.07 -16.34 -13.83
N MET A 55 13.16 -16.51 -12.87
CA MET A 55 13.21 -15.85 -11.55
C MET A 55 14.58 -15.99 -10.87
N MET A 56 15.20 -17.19 -10.95
CA MET A 56 16.51 -17.45 -10.36
C MET A 56 17.64 -16.61 -10.95
N ASN A 57 17.48 -16.11 -12.18
CA ASN A 57 18.46 -15.30 -12.90
C ASN A 57 18.17 -13.79 -12.77
N SER A 58 17.15 -13.42 -12.01
CA SER A 58 16.78 -12.03 -11.77
C SER A 58 17.74 -11.33 -10.78
N SER A 59 17.60 -10.01 -10.64
CA SER A 59 18.36 -9.23 -9.66
C SER A 59 18.10 -9.70 -8.22
N VAL A 60 19.03 -9.41 -7.34
CA VAL A 60 18.88 -9.71 -5.90
C VAL A 60 17.67 -8.96 -5.36
N GLU A 61 17.48 -7.71 -5.77
CA GLU A 61 16.38 -6.86 -5.33
C GLU A 61 15.01 -7.45 -5.71
N LEU A 62 14.88 -8.00 -6.92
CA LEU A 62 13.63 -8.62 -7.34
C LEU A 62 13.36 -9.91 -6.56
N ARG A 63 14.38 -10.76 -6.38
CA ARG A 63 14.23 -11.98 -5.58
C ARG A 63 13.91 -11.66 -4.11
N THR A 64 14.49 -10.60 -3.54
CA THR A 64 14.19 -10.16 -2.17
C THR A 64 12.75 -9.70 -2.07
N ALA A 65 12.27 -8.82 -2.97
CA ALA A 65 10.88 -8.38 -2.97
C ALA A 65 9.89 -9.54 -3.13
N TYR A 66 10.22 -10.54 -3.97
CA TYR A 66 9.40 -11.74 -4.11
C TYR A 66 9.41 -12.60 -2.84
N ALA A 67 10.57 -12.78 -2.20
CA ALA A 67 10.67 -13.50 -0.93
C ALA A 67 9.87 -12.82 0.19
N ASP A 68 9.95 -11.49 0.28
CA ASP A 68 9.14 -10.71 1.23
C ASP A 68 7.65 -10.89 0.96
N ALA A 69 7.23 -10.85 -0.30
CA ALA A 69 5.84 -11.08 -0.69
C ALA A 69 5.35 -12.50 -0.34
N LEU A 70 6.21 -13.52 -0.49
CA LEU A 70 5.91 -14.89 -0.06
C LEU A 70 5.82 -15.01 1.47
N ALA A 71 6.67 -14.29 2.21
CA ALA A 71 6.58 -14.23 3.68
C ALA A 71 5.24 -13.62 4.11
N TRP A 72 4.82 -12.51 3.49
CA TRP A 72 3.52 -11.91 3.73
C TRP A 72 2.36 -12.83 3.34
N SER A 73 2.49 -13.58 2.23
CA SER A 73 1.49 -14.60 1.85
C SER A 73 1.32 -15.63 2.97
N SER A 74 2.42 -16.11 3.54
CA SER A 74 2.38 -17.07 4.66
C SER A 74 1.79 -16.44 5.92
N LEU A 75 2.14 -15.20 6.23
CA LEU A 75 1.66 -14.47 7.42
C LEU A 75 0.15 -14.17 7.37
N THR A 76 -0.41 -14.00 6.18
CA THR A 76 -1.83 -13.70 5.93
C THR A 76 -2.64 -14.92 5.51
N SER A 77 -2.13 -16.14 5.76
CA SER A 77 -2.82 -17.41 5.41
C SER A 77 -3.18 -17.49 3.92
N GLY A 78 -2.40 -16.83 3.05
CA GLY A 78 -2.60 -16.76 1.60
C GLY A 78 -3.59 -15.71 1.12
N ALA A 79 -4.19 -14.91 2.01
CA ALA A 79 -5.11 -13.83 1.63
C ALA A 79 -4.39 -12.75 0.81
N PHE A 80 -3.15 -12.40 1.18
CA PHE A 80 -2.23 -11.71 0.29
C PHE A 80 -1.41 -12.74 -0.50
N SER A 81 -1.28 -12.57 -1.82
CA SER A 81 -0.44 -13.46 -2.64
C SER A 81 0.22 -12.71 -3.79
N PRO A 82 1.54 -12.89 -4.00
CA PRO A 82 2.21 -12.37 -5.17
C PRO A 82 2.00 -13.25 -6.42
N ASN A 83 1.37 -14.41 -6.28
CA ASN A 83 1.17 -15.35 -7.36
C ASN A 83 -0.27 -15.23 -7.89
N ARG A 84 -0.40 -14.78 -9.12
CA ARG A 84 -1.68 -14.68 -9.80
C ARG A 84 -2.19 -16.10 -10.19
N PRO A 85 -3.52 -16.28 -10.35
CA PRO A 85 -4.08 -17.56 -10.78
C PRO A 85 -3.57 -18.04 -12.14
N ASP A 86 -3.14 -17.14 -13.01
CA ASP A 86 -2.57 -17.44 -14.33
C ASP A 86 -1.06 -17.80 -14.28
N GLY A 87 -0.48 -17.87 -13.07
CA GLY A 87 0.94 -18.20 -12.86
C GLY A 87 1.90 -17.04 -12.98
N VAL A 88 1.43 -15.84 -13.28
CA VAL A 88 2.26 -14.64 -13.31
C VAL A 88 2.55 -14.16 -11.89
N VAL A 89 3.81 -13.80 -11.62
CA VAL A 89 4.19 -13.10 -10.39
C VAL A 89 3.81 -11.64 -10.51
N ASP A 90 3.03 -11.14 -9.56
CA ASP A 90 2.61 -9.74 -9.46
C ASP A 90 3.03 -9.19 -8.09
N LEU A 91 3.92 -8.22 -8.10
CA LEU A 91 4.45 -7.58 -6.89
C LEU A 91 3.81 -6.20 -6.61
N ASN A 92 2.81 -5.78 -7.39
CA ASN A 92 2.18 -4.46 -7.24
C ASN A 92 1.56 -4.23 -5.84
N GLY A 93 1.14 -5.30 -5.15
CA GLY A 93 0.56 -5.22 -3.81
C GLY A 93 1.57 -4.95 -2.69
N ILE A 94 2.89 -4.88 -2.99
CA ILE A 94 3.91 -4.65 -1.95
C ILE A 94 4.97 -3.64 -2.39
N VAL A 95 5.37 -3.61 -3.67
CA VAL A 95 6.54 -2.82 -4.10
C VAL A 95 6.32 -1.32 -3.99
N LYS A 96 5.08 -0.84 -4.10
CA LYS A 96 4.75 0.57 -3.86
C LYS A 96 5.07 0.96 -2.42
N ALA A 97 4.60 0.19 -1.46
CA ALA A 97 4.84 0.42 -0.05
C ALA A 97 6.32 0.24 0.32
N GLN A 98 7.03 -0.74 -0.27
CA GLN A 98 8.48 -0.87 -0.10
C GLN A 98 9.24 0.36 -0.63
N ALA A 99 8.84 0.91 -1.77
CA ALA A 99 9.43 2.14 -2.30
C ALA A 99 9.14 3.35 -1.39
N MET A 100 7.94 3.45 -0.83
CA MET A 100 7.59 4.48 0.17
C MET A 100 8.42 4.35 1.44
N GLN A 101 8.58 3.12 1.96
CA GLN A 101 9.41 2.85 3.14
C GLN A 101 10.88 3.22 2.88
N ALA A 102 11.44 2.85 1.73
CA ALA A 102 12.80 3.21 1.33
C ALA A 102 12.96 4.73 1.18
N ALA A 103 11.97 5.41 0.61
CA ALA A 103 11.94 6.88 0.52
C ALA A 103 11.92 7.54 1.89
N GLY A 104 11.08 7.05 2.82
CA GLY A 104 11.02 7.54 4.20
C GLY A 104 12.36 7.37 4.92
N ALA A 105 12.97 6.19 4.84
CA ALA A 105 14.27 5.92 5.44
C ALA A 105 15.39 6.85 4.85
N LEU A 106 15.35 7.14 3.55
CA LEU A 106 16.26 8.10 2.94
C LEU A 106 16.04 9.52 3.48
N ILE A 107 14.78 9.96 3.58
CA ILE A 107 14.43 11.30 4.09
C ILE A 107 14.93 11.46 5.53
N ASP A 108 14.74 10.45 6.38
CA ASP A 108 15.23 10.44 7.76
C ASP A 108 16.77 10.47 7.84
N ALA A 109 17.45 9.74 6.95
CA ALA A 109 18.91 9.71 6.85
C ALA A 109 19.50 11.05 6.38
N GLU A 110 18.75 11.84 5.57
CA GLU A 110 19.11 13.21 5.18
C GLU A 110 18.89 14.22 6.32
N GLY A 111 18.30 13.79 7.45
CA GLY A 111 18.12 14.62 8.65
C GLY A 111 16.76 15.30 8.77
N TRP A 112 15.84 15.06 7.85
CA TRP A 112 14.48 15.59 7.95
C TRP A 112 13.71 14.84 9.05
N ARG A 113 12.90 15.55 9.83
CA ARG A 113 12.17 14.96 10.97
C ARG A 113 10.66 15.16 10.90
N GLU A 114 10.21 16.16 10.19
CA GLU A 114 8.79 16.49 10.00
C GLU A 114 8.51 16.48 8.50
N TRP A 115 7.92 15.40 7.99
CA TRP A 115 7.61 15.25 6.57
C TRP A 115 6.40 14.35 6.35
N SER A 116 5.78 14.47 5.17
CA SER A 116 4.73 13.56 4.74
C SER A 116 4.92 13.16 3.28
N LEU A 117 4.66 11.89 2.99
CA LEU A 117 4.72 11.29 1.67
C LEU A 117 3.38 10.63 1.37
N ASN A 118 2.69 11.12 0.34
CA ASN A 118 1.45 10.53 -0.18
C ASN A 118 1.72 9.95 -1.57
N VAL A 119 1.34 8.70 -1.80
CA VAL A 119 1.51 7.98 -3.07
C VAL A 119 0.19 7.32 -3.44
N GLY A 120 -0.60 7.99 -4.28
CA GLY A 120 -1.88 7.46 -4.75
C GLY A 120 -2.92 7.26 -3.65
N GLY A 121 -2.86 8.02 -2.57
CA GLY A 121 -3.76 7.90 -1.42
C GLY A 121 -3.15 7.18 -0.22
N ASP A 122 -2.11 6.38 -0.40
CA ASP A 122 -1.35 5.84 0.74
C ASP A 122 -0.41 6.90 1.30
N ILE A 123 -0.33 7.00 2.61
CA ILE A 123 0.37 8.07 3.30
C ILE A 123 1.33 7.49 4.33
N LEU A 124 2.54 8.03 4.34
CA LEU A 124 3.56 7.81 5.36
C LEU A 124 4.00 9.16 5.90
N ILE A 125 4.04 9.29 7.22
CA ILE A 125 4.46 10.51 7.90
C ILE A 125 5.64 10.25 8.84
N ALA A 126 6.40 11.30 9.11
CA ALA A 126 7.32 11.36 10.23
C ALA A 126 7.12 12.66 10.98
N GLY A 127 7.41 12.62 12.29
CA GLY A 127 7.35 13.76 13.17
C GLY A 127 6.42 13.59 14.35
N SER A 128 6.32 14.65 15.13
CA SER A 128 5.49 14.71 16.34
C SER A 128 4.14 15.40 16.11
N THR A 129 3.99 16.09 14.99
CA THR A 129 2.77 16.83 14.66
C THR A 129 1.69 15.88 14.17
N VAL A 130 0.48 16.03 14.74
CA VAL A 130 -0.70 15.31 14.26
C VAL A 130 -1.00 15.72 12.82
N GLN A 131 -1.16 14.75 11.96
CA GLN A 131 -1.51 14.99 10.56
C GLN A 131 -2.90 14.44 10.26
N THR A 132 -3.80 15.31 9.83
CA THR A 132 -5.15 14.91 9.39
C THR A 132 -5.09 14.41 7.95
N THR A 133 -5.68 13.24 7.70
CA THR A 133 -5.84 12.68 6.36
C THR A 133 -7.29 12.29 6.09
N GLY A 134 -7.76 12.54 4.86
CA GLY A 134 -9.09 12.18 4.41
C GLY A 134 -9.13 10.77 3.83
N ILE A 135 -10.16 10.01 4.18
CA ILE A 135 -10.50 8.74 3.54
C ILE A 135 -11.61 9.03 2.52
N VAL A 136 -11.33 8.75 1.26
CA VAL A 136 -12.26 9.00 0.13
C VAL A 136 -13.42 8.03 0.19
N ASP A 137 -14.63 8.51 -0.14
CA ASP A 137 -15.82 7.66 -0.25
C ASP A 137 -15.70 6.74 -1.48
N PRO A 138 -15.79 5.41 -1.33
CA PRO A 138 -15.65 4.47 -2.45
C PRO A 138 -16.79 4.58 -3.48
N PHE A 139 -17.92 5.17 -3.13
CA PHE A 139 -19.09 5.35 -4.01
C PHE A 139 -19.18 6.74 -4.64
N ASP A 140 -18.50 7.74 -4.04
CA ASP A 140 -18.44 9.11 -4.56
C ASP A 140 -17.03 9.70 -4.32
N ARG A 141 -16.14 9.54 -5.29
CA ARG A 141 -14.75 9.98 -5.19
C ARG A 141 -14.56 11.49 -5.00
N ALA A 142 -15.61 12.29 -5.21
CA ALA A 142 -15.57 13.72 -4.92
C ALA A 142 -15.82 14.04 -3.44
N LYS A 143 -16.16 13.03 -2.63
CA LYS A 143 -16.45 13.18 -1.20
C LYS A 143 -15.43 12.43 -0.34
N LEU A 144 -15.30 12.89 0.89
CA LEU A 144 -14.63 12.16 1.95
C LEU A 144 -15.67 11.35 2.74
N LEU A 145 -15.33 10.11 3.02
CA LEU A 145 -16.08 9.26 3.95
C LEU A 145 -15.89 9.77 5.37
N CYS A 146 -14.65 10.05 5.75
CA CYS A 146 -14.26 10.65 7.02
C CYS A 146 -12.85 11.25 6.91
N ALA A 147 -12.39 11.89 7.98
CA ALA A 147 -11.01 12.28 8.16
C ALA A 147 -10.49 11.67 9.47
N ILE A 148 -9.23 11.23 9.46
CA ILE A 148 -8.56 10.64 10.62
C ILE A 148 -7.26 11.38 10.93
N GLU A 149 -6.86 11.34 12.19
CA GLU A 149 -5.60 11.88 12.66
C GLU A 149 -4.53 10.78 12.71
N LEU A 150 -3.41 11.02 12.04
CA LEU A 150 -2.19 10.20 12.13
C LEU A 150 -1.21 10.83 13.11
N ARG A 151 -0.67 10.01 14.01
CA ARG A 151 0.38 10.39 14.97
C ARG A 151 1.10 9.13 15.45
N PRO A 152 2.37 9.21 15.85
CA PRO A 152 3.07 8.05 16.40
C PRO A 152 2.27 7.36 17.52
N PRO A 153 2.25 6.02 17.56
CA PRO A 153 2.94 5.08 16.67
C PRO A 153 2.24 4.80 15.33
N ARG A 154 1.07 5.36 15.06
CA ARG A 154 0.27 5.23 13.83
C ARG A 154 0.72 6.27 12.81
N VAL A 155 1.73 5.93 11.99
CA VAL A 155 2.38 6.86 11.06
C VAL A 155 2.11 6.54 9.60
N ALA A 156 1.39 5.45 9.33
CA ALA A 156 1.11 4.99 7.97
C ALA A 156 -0.37 4.68 7.79
N VAL A 157 -0.92 5.01 6.64
CA VAL A 157 -2.25 4.61 6.21
C VAL A 157 -2.20 4.15 4.76
N ALA A 158 -2.83 3.02 4.48
CA ALA A 158 -3.01 2.53 3.12
C ALA A 158 -4.46 2.10 2.90
N THR A 159 -4.94 2.28 1.67
CA THR A 159 -6.31 1.94 1.29
C THR A 159 -6.28 1.03 0.07
N SER A 160 -6.91 -0.13 0.20
CA SER A 160 -7.12 -1.10 -0.87
C SER A 160 -8.61 -1.22 -1.18
N GLY A 161 -8.96 -1.43 -2.44
CA GLY A 161 -10.34 -1.62 -2.86
C GLY A 161 -10.49 -1.90 -4.34
N SER A 162 -11.68 -2.39 -4.73
CA SER A 162 -12.01 -2.68 -6.11
C SER A 162 -12.20 -1.41 -6.97
N ALA A 163 -12.41 -0.24 -6.33
CA ALA A 163 -12.69 1.01 -7.03
C ALA A 163 -11.46 1.68 -7.67
N GLU A 164 -10.23 1.37 -7.21
CA GLU A 164 -9.03 2.09 -7.67
C GLU A 164 -8.26 1.40 -8.79
N ARG A 165 -8.32 0.06 -8.89
CA ARG A 165 -7.48 -0.71 -9.81
C ARG A 165 -8.21 -1.82 -10.57
N GLY A 166 -9.56 -1.86 -10.55
CA GLY A 166 -10.32 -2.98 -11.08
C GLY A 166 -10.08 -4.27 -10.29
N ASP A 167 -10.54 -5.43 -10.81
CA ASP A 167 -10.50 -6.72 -10.13
C ASP A 167 -9.08 -7.34 -10.05
N HIS A 168 -8.08 -6.59 -9.54
CA HIS A 168 -6.71 -7.07 -9.39
C HIS A 168 -6.43 -7.75 -8.03
N ILE A 169 -7.40 -7.76 -7.13
CA ILE A 169 -7.29 -8.48 -5.87
C ILE A 169 -7.87 -9.88 -6.08
N TRP A 170 -7.02 -10.89 -6.02
CA TRP A 170 -7.37 -12.28 -6.26
C TRP A 170 -8.04 -12.87 -5.03
N LEU A 171 -9.31 -13.25 -5.15
CA LEU A 171 -10.11 -13.85 -4.06
C LEU A 171 -9.82 -15.34 -3.92
N GLY A 172 -8.58 -15.78 -3.77
CA GLY A 172 -8.25 -17.17 -3.43
C GLY A 172 -8.99 -18.28 -4.20
N GLY A 173 -9.42 -18.02 -5.46
CA GLY A 173 -10.23 -18.94 -6.26
C GLY A 173 -11.75 -18.84 -6.04
N SER A 174 -12.23 -17.92 -5.20
CA SER A 174 -13.67 -17.63 -5.08
C SER A 174 -14.18 -16.86 -6.28
N THR A 175 -15.35 -17.24 -6.79
CA THR A 175 -16.13 -16.50 -7.78
C THR A 175 -17.09 -15.50 -7.14
N GLU A 176 -17.17 -15.50 -5.80
CA GLU A 176 -18.01 -14.56 -5.06
C GLU A 176 -17.36 -13.19 -5.01
N PRO A 177 -18.15 -12.11 -5.11
CA PRO A 177 -17.62 -10.76 -4.97
C PRO A 177 -17.02 -10.54 -3.58
N ALA A 178 -15.95 -9.72 -3.48
CA ALA A 178 -15.36 -9.35 -2.20
C ALA A 178 -16.41 -8.75 -1.25
N ASP A 179 -16.32 -9.07 0.04
CA ASP A 179 -17.22 -8.54 1.09
C ASP A 179 -17.09 -7.01 1.16
N TYR A 180 -15.85 -6.50 1.02
CA TYR A 180 -15.53 -5.08 1.14
C TYR A 180 -15.17 -4.47 -0.21
N VAL A 181 -15.70 -3.28 -0.46
CA VAL A 181 -15.32 -2.46 -1.64
C VAL A 181 -14.11 -1.59 -1.34
N GLN A 182 -13.88 -1.29 -0.06
CA GLN A 182 -12.73 -0.50 0.39
C GLN A 182 -12.32 -0.92 1.79
N VAL A 183 -11.01 -1.06 2.00
CA VAL A 183 -10.40 -1.28 3.32
C VAL A 183 -9.26 -0.31 3.50
N THR A 184 -9.30 0.47 4.57
CA THR A 184 -8.23 1.36 5.00
C THR A 184 -7.61 0.79 6.26
N VAL A 185 -6.28 0.64 6.26
CA VAL A 185 -5.49 0.18 7.41
C VAL A 185 -4.55 1.28 7.85
N VAL A 186 -4.50 1.53 9.16
CA VAL A 186 -3.58 2.45 9.82
C VAL A 186 -2.61 1.63 10.67
N ALA A 187 -1.32 1.82 10.47
CA ALA A 187 -0.27 1.00 11.08
C ALA A 187 0.97 1.83 11.48
N GLY A 188 1.92 1.16 12.12
CA GLY A 188 3.23 1.73 12.45
C GLY A 188 4.21 1.80 11.28
N ASP A 189 3.92 1.12 10.15
CA ASP A 189 4.68 1.18 8.91
C ASP A 189 3.79 0.97 7.68
N ILE A 190 4.27 1.45 6.53
CA ILE A 190 3.46 1.49 5.32
C ILE A 190 3.33 0.13 4.62
N VAL A 191 4.32 -0.75 4.76
CA VAL A 191 4.25 -2.09 4.15
C VAL A 191 3.20 -2.92 4.86
N THR A 192 3.18 -2.90 6.19
CA THR A 192 2.14 -3.53 6.99
C THR A 192 0.76 -2.99 6.63
N ALA A 193 0.59 -1.67 6.52
CA ALA A 193 -0.69 -1.06 6.16
C ALA A 193 -1.19 -1.52 4.78
N ASP A 194 -0.36 -1.45 3.73
CA ASP A 194 -0.74 -1.76 2.34
C ASP A 194 -1.04 -3.26 2.15
N VAL A 195 -0.16 -4.13 2.69
CA VAL A 195 -0.35 -5.57 2.57
C VAL A 195 -1.59 -6.05 3.32
N LEU A 196 -1.81 -5.56 4.56
CA LEU A 196 -2.96 -5.98 5.35
C LEU A 196 -4.28 -5.42 4.79
N ALA A 197 -4.29 -4.20 4.23
CA ALA A 197 -5.46 -3.68 3.52
C ALA A 197 -5.84 -4.59 2.35
N THR A 198 -4.86 -5.01 1.54
CA THR A 198 -5.06 -5.95 0.43
C THR A 198 -5.53 -7.32 0.92
N ALA A 199 -4.91 -7.85 1.98
CA ALA A 199 -5.29 -9.15 2.55
C ALA A 199 -6.72 -9.15 3.11
N ILE A 200 -7.18 -8.07 3.75
CA ILE A 200 -8.55 -7.96 4.25
C ILE A 200 -9.55 -7.91 3.09
N VAL A 201 -9.27 -7.16 2.02
CA VAL A 201 -10.16 -7.15 0.84
C VAL A 201 -10.29 -8.56 0.25
N ALA A 202 -9.19 -9.29 0.15
CA ALA A 202 -9.18 -10.65 -0.38
C ALA A 202 -9.79 -11.70 0.57
N GLY A 203 -9.55 -11.57 1.89
CA GLY A 203 -10.00 -12.51 2.91
C GLY A 203 -11.38 -12.22 3.49
N GLY A 204 -11.99 -11.07 3.13
CA GLY A 204 -13.31 -10.68 3.59
C GLY A 204 -13.40 -10.53 5.12
N ARG A 205 -14.57 -10.84 5.67
CA ARG A 205 -14.84 -10.71 7.11
C ARG A 205 -13.90 -11.55 7.96
N SER A 206 -13.64 -12.77 7.58
CA SER A 206 -12.74 -13.65 8.34
C SER A 206 -11.31 -13.13 8.34
N GLY A 207 -10.84 -12.59 7.21
CA GLY A 207 -9.54 -11.94 7.11
C GLY A 207 -9.44 -10.69 8.01
N LEU A 208 -10.49 -9.88 8.07
CA LEU A 208 -10.56 -8.74 8.97
C LEU A 208 -10.40 -9.18 10.43
N ASP A 209 -11.18 -10.16 10.86
CA ASP A 209 -11.19 -10.64 12.25
C ASP A 209 -9.80 -11.24 12.60
N GLU A 210 -9.22 -12.12 11.76
CA GLU A 210 -7.89 -12.69 11.98
C GLU A 210 -6.79 -11.62 12.04
N ILE A 211 -6.81 -10.63 11.12
CA ILE A 211 -5.79 -9.59 11.06
C ILE A 211 -5.86 -8.68 12.27
N THR A 212 -7.04 -8.25 12.69
CA THR A 212 -7.19 -7.37 13.86
C THR A 212 -6.90 -8.05 15.20
N GLU A 213 -6.93 -9.39 15.25
CA GLU A 213 -6.49 -10.15 16.43
C GLU A 213 -4.96 -10.30 16.49
N ARG A 214 -4.29 -10.38 15.33
CA ARG A 214 -2.84 -10.70 15.26
C ARG A 214 -1.93 -9.50 15.15
N TRP A 215 -2.40 -8.40 14.57
CA TRP A 215 -1.58 -7.20 14.33
C TRP A 215 -2.11 -6.00 15.09
N ASP A 216 -1.20 -5.20 15.59
CA ASP A 216 -1.52 -3.90 16.19
C ASP A 216 -1.77 -2.86 15.08
N VAL A 217 -2.99 -2.91 14.51
CA VAL A 217 -3.44 -2.04 13.42
C VAL A 217 -4.86 -1.56 13.67
N ASP A 218 -5.21 -0.44 13.04
CA ASP A 218 -6.56 0.08 13.04
C ASP A 218 -7.14 -0.03 11.63
N VAL A 219 -8.40 -0.46 11.53
CA VAL A 219 -9.03 -0.80 10.26
C VAL A 219 -10.38 -0.11 10.11
N LEU A 220 -10.63 0.47 8.93
CA LEU A 220 -11.94 0.88 8.45
C LEU A 220 -12.26 0.09 7.18
N ALA A 221 -13.30 -0.73 7.20
CA ALA A 221 -13.78 -1.48 6.05
C ALA A 221 -15.18 -1.01 5.65
N VAL A 222 -15.41 -0.86 4.35
CA VAL A 222 -16.70 -0.46 3.75
C VAL A 222 -17.21 -1.59 2.88
N ASP A 223 -18.41 -2.07 3.14
CA ASP A 223 -19.04 -3.12 2.35
C ASP A 223 -19.75 -2.57 1.10
N ARG A 224 -20.28 -3.48 0.27
CA ARG A 224 -20.97 -3.15 -1.00
C ARG A 224 -22.27 -2.36 -0.80
N THR A 225 -22.83 -2.38 0.39
CA THR A 225 -24.09 -1.67 0.74
C THR A 225 -23.84 -0.31 1.40
N GLY A 226 -22.57 0.04 1.63
CA GLY A 226 -22.16 1.23 2.37
C GLY A 226 -22.11 1.02 3.88
N GLY A 227 -22.30 -0.21 4.37
CA GLY A 227 -22.08 -0.57 5.75
C GLY A 227 -20.60 -0.47 6.12
N MET A 228 -20.31 0.02 7.32
CA MET A 228 -18.94 0.26 7.78
C MET A 228 -18.62 -0.56 9.03
N VAL A 229 -17.43 -1.14 9.04
CA VAL A 229 -16.81 -1.75 10.22
C VAL A 229 -15.55 -0.97 10.54
N ALA A 230 -15.40 -0.52 11.79
CA ALA A 230 -14.25 0.24 12.24
C ALA A 230 -13.75 -0.27 13.58
N THR A 231 -12.45 -0.46 13.73
CA THR A 231 -11.79 -0.74 15.01
C THR A 231 -11.95 0.45 15.96
N PRO A 232 -11.78 0.24 17.27
CA PRO A 232 -11.85 1.35 18.25
C PRO A 232 -10.86 2.49 17.91
N GLY A 233 -9.62 2.16 17.50
CA GLY A 233 -8.60 3.18 17.18
C GLY A 233 -8.98 4.09 16.01
N ILE A 234 -9.68 3.58 14.99
CA ILE A 234 -10.24 4.45 13.93
C ILE A 234 -11.25 5.44 14.52
N ARG A 235 -12.14 4.98 15.41
CA ARG A 235 -13.17 5.86 15.99
C ARG A 235 -12.55 6.95 16.89
N GLU A 236 -11.48 6.61 17.59
CA GLU A 236 -10.73 7.54 18.44
C GLU A 236 -9.89 8.54 17.63
N SER A 237 -9.49 8.17 16.42
CA SER A 237 -8.70 9.02 15.51
C SER A 237 -9.54 9.89 14.58
N LEU A 238 -10.88 9.81 14.62
CA LEU A 238 -11.72 10.68 13.79
C LEU A 238 -11.44 12.15 14.10
N ALA A 239 -11.09 12.92 13.04
CA ALA A 239 -10.93 14.36 13.15
C ALA A 239 -12.30 15.03 13.36
N ALA A 240 -12.33 16.05 14.21
CA ALA A 240 -13.54 16.81 14.54
C ALA A 240 -14.02 17.69 13.37
#